data_334644d62b49a2884ca7cd5e84fb1628
#
_entry.id   334644d62b49a2884ca7cd5e84fb1628
#
_cell.length_a   1.000
_cell.length_b   1.000
_cell.length_c   1.000
_cell.angle_alpha   90.00
_cell.angle_beta   90.00
_cell.angle_gamma   90.00
#
_symmetry.space_group_name_H-M   'P 1'
#
loop_
_entity.id
_entity.type
_entity.pdbx_description
1 polymer ?
#
loop_
_entity_poly.entity_id
_entity_poly.type
_entity_poly.pdbx_seq_one_letter_code
_entity_poly.pdbx_strand_id
1 'polypeptide(L)'
;VQVESEANQYIPFALEEVNLDFQVIGPAPSSPDDVEVLLAASRKEKVEDRVAAAEVAELKPVVMDVESYAVQAAYELVTKQLPGEGVGQIIALIDVGAAAMKVTIMKDNQQLYSREQAFGGGMLTDEIMRAYGMGPEEAENLKRSGTPPDNYETEILHPFIENMAQEV
;
A
#
# COMPACT_ATOMS: atom_id res chain seq x y z
N VAL A 1 -16.43 -21.82 11.24
CA VAL A 1 -17.83 -22.10 10.81
C VAL A 1 -18.73 -20.89 11.05
N GLN A 2 -18.76 -20.30 12.27
CA GLN A 2 -19.62 -19.12 12.52
C GLN A 2 -19.08 -17.87 11.82
N VAL A 3 -17.79 -17.58 11.92
CA VAL A 3 -17.12 -16.45 11.26
C VAL A 3 -17.31 -16.50 9.74
N GLU A 4 -17.13 -17.65 9.13
CA GLU A 4 -17.32 -17.85 7.68
C GLU A 4 -18.77 -17.60 7.25
N SER A 5 -19.73 -18.04 8.07
CA SER A 5 -21.16 -17.82 7.80
C SER A 5 -21.53 -16.34 7.86
N GLU A 6 -20.97 -15.61 8.81
CA GLU A 6 -21.21 -14.18 8.98
C GLU A 6 -20.40 -13.34 8.00
N ALA A 7 -19.19 -13.78 7.63
CA ALA A 7 -18.33 -13.11 6.65
C ALA A 7 -19.03 -12.84 5.32
N ASN A 8 -19.95 -13.71 4.90
CA ASN A 8 -20.71 -13.54 3.67
C ASN A 8 -21.57 -12.26 3.64
N GLN A 9 -21.86 -11.66 4.81
CA GLN A 9 -22.59 -10.40 4.88
C GLN A 9 -21.72 -9.17 4.60
N TYR A 10 -20.41 -9.31 4.76
CA TYR A 10 -19.43 -8.22 4.62
C TYR A 10 -18.61 -8.31 3.32
N ILE A 11 -18.51 -9.51 2.73
CA ILE A 11 -17.71 -9.75 1.53
C ILE A 11 -18.62 -9.65 0.31
N PRO A 12 -18.35 -8.73 -0.64
CA PRO A 12 -19.19 -8.52 -1.82
C PRO A 12 -18.93 -9.54 -2.95
N PHE A 13 -18.36 -10.69 -2.62
CA PHE A 13 -18.02 -11.78 -3.54
C PHE A 13 -18.49 -13.12 -2.96
N ALA A 14 -18.69 -14.12 -3.82
CA ALA A 14 -18.95 -15.47 -3.36
C ALA A 14 -17.76 -16.02 -2.56
N LEU A 15 -18.02 -16.70 -1.44
CA LEU A 15 -16.94 -17.22 -0.58
C LEU A 15 -16.02 -18.22 -1.30
N GLU A 16 -16.55 -18.90 -2.33
CA GLU A 16 -15.78 -19.82 -3.17
C GLU A 16 -14.74 -19.10 -4.04
N GLU A 17 -14.92 -17.79 -4.29
CA GLU A 17 -14.02 -16.96 -5.12
C GLU A 17 -12.97 -16.22 -4.31
N VAL A 18 -13.02 -16.32 -2.98
CA VAL A 18 -12.11 -15.60 -2.09
C VAL A 18 -11.22 -16.53 -1.26
N ASN A 19 -10.02 -16.05 -0.96
CA ASN A 19 -9.24 -16.53 0.16
C ASN A 19 -9.65 -15.69 1.38
N LEU A 20 -9.99 -16.37 2.46
CA LEU A 20 -10.48 -15.78 3.70
C LEU A 20 -9.60 -16.25 4.84
N ASP A 21 -9.20 -15.33 5.69
CA ASP A 21 -8.56 -15.60 6.97
C ASP A 21 -9.10 -14.64 8.03
N PHE A 22 -8.97 -15.00 9.31
CA PHE A 22 -9.45 -14.16 10.40
C PHE A 22 -8.61 -14.31 11.67
N GLN A 23 -8.60 -13.26 12.46
CA GLN A 23 -7.98 -13.23 13.79
C GLN A 23 -8.97 -12.72 14.82
N VAL A 24 -9.10 -13.43 15.94
CA VAL A 24 -9.88 -12.96 17.08
C VAL A 24 -9.06 -11.91 17.82
N ILE A 25 -9.61 -10.70 17.92
CA ILE A 25 -8.95 -9.55 18.58
C ILE A 25 -9.21 -9.58 20.08
N GLY A 26 -10.45 -9.83 20.49
CA GLY A 26 -10.84 -9.87 21.89
C GLY A 26 -12.34 -9.74 22.09
N PRO A 27 -12.79 -9.52 23.35
CA PRO A 27 -14.20 -9.26 23.65
C PRO A 27 -14.67 -7.99 22.92
N ALA A 28 -15.87 -8.03 22.37
CA ALA A 28 -16.46 -6.86 21.73
C ALA A 28 -16.79 -5.78 22.77
N PRO A 29 -16.43 -4.50 22.52
CA PRO A 29 -16.66 -3.41 23.50
C PRO A 29 -18.14 -3.20 23.85
N SER A 30 -19.04 -3.55 22.92
CA SER A 30 -20.49 -3.35 23.04
C SER A 30 -21.25 -4.54 23.62
N SER A 31 -20.65 -5.74 23.68
CA SER A 31 -21.31 -6.97 24.12
C SER A 31 -20.28 -7.93 24.73
N PRO A 32 -20.39 -8.26 26.04
CA PRO A 32 -19.44 -9.19 26.68
C PRO A 32 -19.46 -10.62 26.14
N ASP A 33 -20.58 -11.02 25.52
CA ASP A 33 -20.77 -12.36 24.97
C ASP A 33 -20.29 -12.48 23.50
N ASP A 34 -19.95 -11.35 22.89
CA ASP A 34 -19.46 -11.29 21.51
C ASP A 34 -17.93 -11.09 21.47
N VAL A 35 -17.33 -11.51 20.40
CA VAL A 35 -15.89 -11.31 20.12
C VAL A 35 -15.70 -10.44 18.89
N GLU A 36 -14.75 -9.53 18.99
CA GLU A 36 -14.30 -8.74 17.84
C GLU A 36 -13.32 -9.57 17.01
N VAL A 37 -13.55 -9.63 15.70
CA VAL A 37 -12.78 -10.42 14.76
C VAL A 37 -12.27 -9.51 13.63
N LEU A 38 -10.98 -9.54 13.40
CA LEU A 38 -10.38 -8.98 12.18
C LEU A 38 -10.54 -9.99 11.06
N LEU A 39 -11.18 -9.58 9.98
CA LEU A 39 -11.43 -10.40 8.81
C LEU A 39 -10.58 -9.89 7.64
N ALA A 40 -9.84 -10.78 6.99
CA ALA A 40 -9.12 -10.50 5.76
C ALA A 40 -9.66 -11.37 4.63
N ALA A 41 -10.01 -10.74 3.51
CA ALA A 41 -10.50 -11.43 2.34
C ALA A 41 -9.91 -10.83 1.06
N SER A 42 -9.50 -11.69 0.15
CA SER A 42 -9.03 -11.31 -1.18
C SER A 42 -9.52 -12.31 -2.21
N ARG A 43 -9.82 -11.84 -3.43
CA ARG A 43 -10.16 -12.77 -4.53
C ARG A 43 -8.99 -13.71 -4.79
N LYS A 44 -9.29 -14.98 -4.99
CA LYS A 44 -8.29 -16.03 -5.28
C LYS A 44 -7.39 -15.68 -6.44
N GLU A 45 -7.97 -15.18 -7.53
CA GLU A 45 -7.23 -14.69 -8.70
C GLU A 45 -6.11 -13.73 -8.34
N LYS A 46 -6.38 -12.75 -7.44
CA LYS A 46 -5.38 -11.76 -7.03
C LYS A 46 -4.23 -12.34 -6.20
N VAL A 47 -4.52 -13.36 -5.43
CA VAL A 47 -3.51 -14.09 -4.65
C VAL A 47 -2.70 -14.99 -5.58
N GLU A 48 -3.36 -15.72 -6.48
CA GLU A 48 -2.74 -16.62 -7.45
C GLU A 48 -1.80 -15.90 -8.42
N ASP A 49 -2.17 -14.70 -8.89
CA ASP A 49 -1.30 -13.86 -9.72
C ASP A 49 0.04 -13.53 -9.03
N ARG A 50 -0.01 -13.21 -7.73
CA ARG A 50 1.19 -12.90 -6.95
C ARG A 50 2.02 -14.14 -6.65
N VAL A 51 1.37 -15.24 -6.34
CA VAL A 51 2.00 -16.55 -6.16
C VAL A 51 2.72 -16.93 -7.45
N ALA A 52 2.05 -16.86 -8.59
CA ALA A 52 2.63 -17.19 -9.89
C ALA A 52 3.85 -16.31 -10.22
N ALA A 53 3.79 -15.01 -9.92
CA ALA A 53 4.93 -14.11 -10.13
C ALA A 53 6.14 -14.50 -9.27
N ALA A 54 5.93 -14.91 -8.02
CA ALA A 54 7.00 -15.40 -7.15
C ALA A 54 7.59 -16.73 -7.64
N GLU A 55 6.73 -17.64 -8.08
CA GLU A 55 7.15 -18.95 -8.61
C GLU A 55 7.95 -18.83 -9.92
N VAL A 56 7.57 -17.89 -10.80
CA VAL A 56 8.37 -17.58 -12.01
C VAL A 56 9.77 -17.07 -11.65
N ALA A 57 9.90 -16.38 -10.52
CA ALA A 57 11.19 -15.97 -9.98
C ALA A 57 11.93 -17.06 -9.19
N GLU A 58 11.46 -18.31 -9.25
CA GLU A 58 12.00 -19.47 -8.51
C GLU A 58 11.92 -19.30 -6.97
N LEU A 59 11.01 -18.44 -6.49
CA LEU A 59 10.75 -18.25 -5.07
C LEU A 59 9.54 -19.07 -4.63
N LYS A 60 9.58 -19.61 -3.41
CA LYS A 60 8.44 -20.29 -2.81
C LYS A 60 7.67 -19.31 -1.93
N PRO A 61 6.48 -18.85 -2.34
CA PRO A 61 5.64 -18.03 -1.48
C PRO A 61 5.12 -18.88 -0.30
N VAL A 62 5.28 -18.37 0.91
CA VAL A 62 4.86 -19.06 2.13
C VAL A 62 3.78 -18.31 2.90
N VAL A 63 3.67 -17.00 2.70
CA VAL A 63 2.67 -16.13 3.31
C VAL A 63 2.22 -15.12 2.27
N MET A 64 0.91 -14.88 2.20
CA MET A 64 0.31 -13.74 1.53
C MET A 64 -0.31 -12.85 2.61
N ASP A 65 0.22 -11.65 2.77
CA ASP A 65 -0.21 -10.72 3.81
C ASP A 65 -0.97 -9.53 3.23
N VAL A 66 -1.67 -8.80 4.08
CA VAL A 66 -2.26 -7.51 3.76
C VAL A 66 -1.14 -6.47 3.73
N GLU A 67 -1.06 -5.69 2.65
CA GLU A 67 0.03 -4.74 2.40
C GLU A 67 0.30 -3.80 3.59
N SER A 68 -0.75 -3.26 4.23
CA SER A 68 -0.61 -2.38 5.39
C SER A 68 0.05 -3.07 6.58
N TYR A 69 -0.23 -4.35 6.82
CA TYR A 69 0.41 -5.13 7.89
C TYR A 69 1.84 -5.53 7.53
N ALA A 70 2.09 -5.83 6.25
CA ALA A 70 3.46 -6.07 5.77
C ALA A 70 4.34 -4.82 5.93
N VAL A 71 3.82 -3.63 5.61
CA VAL A 71 4.50 -2.34 5.83
C VAL A 71 4.73 -2.09 7.32
N GLN A 72 3.74 -2.35 8.18
CA GLN A 72 3.88 -2.25 9.62
C GLN A 72 4.98 -3.18 10.15
N ALA A 73 5.00 -4.43 9.72
CA ALA A 73 6.02 -5.40 10.12
C ALA A 73 7.43 -4.98 9.64
N ALA A 74 7.55 -4.45 8.42
CA ALA A 74 8.80 -3.91 7.91
C ALA A 74 9.26 -2.66 8.70
N TYR A 75 8.32 -1.81 9.11
CA TYR A 75 8.62 -0.62 9.92
C TYR A 75 9.27 -0.99 11.27
N GLU A 76 8.93 -2.12 11.89
CA GLU A 76 9.60 -2.59 13.11
C GLU A 76 11.12 -2.71 12.96
N LEU A 77 11.61 -3.01 11.78
CA LEU A 77 13.04 -3.08 11.50
C LEU A 77 13.67 -1.68 11.43
N VAL A 78 12.90 -0.69 10.99
CA VAL A 78 13.34 0.70 10.87
C VAL A 78 13.31 1.42 12.22
N THR A 79 12.36 1.11 13.10
CA THR A 79 12.25 1.76 14.43
C THR A 79 13.54 1.67 15.23
N LYS A 80 14.27 0.57 15.13
CA LYS A 80 15.56 0.36 15.80
C LYS A 80 16.64 1.37 15.39
N GLN A 81 16.45 2.06 14.27
CA GLN A 81 17.36 3.09 13.75
C GLN A 81 16.94 4.51 14.15
N LEU A 82 15.74 4.67 14.71
CA LEU A 82 15.21 5.96 15.12
C LEU A 82 15.70 6.34 16.51
N PRO A 83 15.79 7.64 16.84
CA PRO A 83 16.07 8.10 18.19
C PRO A 83 15.06 7.54 19.20
N GLY A 84 15.55 6.88 20.26
CA GLY A 84 14.71 6.24 21.27
C GLY A 84 13.84 5.11 20.71
N GLU A 85 14.28 4.47 19.62
CA GLU A 85 13.55 3.40 18.94
C GLU A 85 12.11 3.80 18.53
N GLY A 86 11.86 5.10 18.35
CA GLY A 86 10.57 5.65 17.97
C GLY A 86 9.48 5.58 19.04
N VAL A 87 9.81 5.21 20.26
CA VAL A 87 8.83 5.06 21.36
C VAL A 87 8.14 6.38 21.66
N GLY A 88 6.80 6.36 21.69
CA GLY A 88 5.95 7.52 21.95
C GLY A 88 5.87 8.52 20.78
N GLN A 89 6.61 8.31 19.70
CA GLN A 89 6.57 9.18 18.51
C GLN A 89 5.39 8.85 17.60
N ILE A 90 4.84 9.87 16.96
CA ILE A 90 3.90 9.72 15.84
C ILE A 90 4.71 9.79 14.55
N ILE A 91 4.66 8.75 13.77
CA ILE A 91 5.43 8.59 12.53
C ILE A 91 4.47 8.48 11.35
N ALA A 92 4.74 9.23 10.28
CA ALA A 92 4.07 9.06 9.00
C ALA A 92 4.95 8.19 8.08
N LEU A 93 4.38 7.10 7.59
CA LEU A 93 4.94 6.30 6.50
C LEU A 93 4.24 6.74 5.22
N ILE A 94 5.02 7.23 4.27
CA ILE A 94 4.51 7.71 2.98
C ILE A 94 5.11 6.82 1.90
N ASP A 95 4.24 6.05 1.25
CA ASP A 95 4.61 5.20 0.11
C ASP A 95 4.06 5.80 -1.17
N VAL A 96 4.94 6.21 -2.07
CA VAL A 96 4.59 6.79 -3.36
C VAL A 96 4.83 5.74 -4.45
N GLY A 97 3.76 5.03 -4.80
CA GLY A 97 3.78 4.03 -5.86
C GLY A 97 3.62 4.64 -7.26
N ALA A 98 3.41 3.77 -8.24
CA ALA A 98 3.19 4.20 -9.62
C ALA A 98 1.80 4.83 -9.81
N ALA A 99 0.74 4.24 -9.25
CA ALA A 99 -0.66 4.64 -9.45
C ALA A 99 -1.29 5.25 -8.20
N ALA A 100 -0.76 4.94 -7.01
CA ALA A 100 -1.33 5.39 -5.75
C ALA A 100 -0.23 5.78 -4.76
N MET A 101 -0.57 6.72 -3.88
CA MET A 101 0.21 7.10 -2.71
C MET A 101 -0.55 6.66 -1.47
N LYS A 102 0.14 6.01 -0.55
CA LYS A 102 -0.42 5.58 0.72
C LYS A 102 0.26 6.32 1.86
N VAL A 103 -0.53 6.93 2.73
CA VAL A 103 -0.06 7.58 3.97
C VAL A 103 -0.58 6.79 5.15
N THR A 104 0.32 6.28 5.97
CA THR A 104 0.00 5.51 7.18
C THR A 104 0.60 6.21 8.39
N ILE A 105 -0.24 6.55 9.36
CA ILE A 105 0.19 7.15 10.64
C ILE A 105 0.33 6.04 11.67
N MET A 106 1.53 5.96 12.25
CA MET A 106 1.91 4.95 13.24
C MET A 106 2.24 5.61 14.57
N LYS A 107 1.94 4.92 15.67
CA LYS A 107 2.45 5.23 17.01
C LYS A 107 2.70 3.92 17.76
N ASP A 108 3.89 3.79 18.34
CA ASP A 108 4.29 2.61 19.12
C ASP A 108 4.01 1.29 18.37
N ASN A 109 4.33 1.27 17.08
CA ASN A 109 4.09 0.18 16.14
C ASN A 109 2.61 -0.19 15.94
N GLN A 110 1.69 0.72 16.26
CA GLN A 110 0.25 0.56 15.98
C GLN A 110 -0.17 1.54 14.90
N GLN A 111 -0.90 1.05 13.91
CA GLN A 111 -1.50 1.90 12.89
C GLN A 111 -2.67 2.67 13.50
N LEU A 112 -2.59 4.00 13.51
CA LEU A 112 -3.65 4.88 13.95
C LEU A 112 -4.58 5.30 12.81
N TYR A 113 -4.01 5.47 11.60
CA TYR A 113 -4.74 5.94 10.44
C TYR A 113 -4.03 5.49 9.16
N SER A 114 -4.79 5.22 8.11
CA SER A 114 -4.26 4.99 6.77
C SER A 114 -5.17 5.59 5.73
N ARG A 115 -4.57 6.21 4.70
CA ARG A 115 -5.27 6.79 3.56
C ARG A 115 -4.53 6.43 2.29
N GLU A 116 -5.28 6.10 1.25
CA GLU A 116 -4.77 5.90 -0.10
C GLU A 116 -5.33 7.00 -1.01
N GLN A 117 -4.44 7.57 -1.83
CA GLN A 117 -4.75 8.59 -2.83
C GLN A 117 -4.39 8.09 -4.21
N ALA A 118 -5.21 8.39 -5.19
CA ALA A 118 -4.91 8.13 -6.61
C ALA A 118 -3.88 9.14 -7.13
N PHE A 119 -2.67 9.11 -6.56
CA PHE A 119 -1.53 9.95 -6.90
C PHE A 119 -0.28 9.08 -6.93
N GLY A 120 0.53 9.17 -7.97
CA GLY A 120 1.75 8.36 -8.07
C GLY A 120 2.66 8.75 -9.22
N GLY A 121 3.79 8.06 -9.31
CA GLY A 121 4.83 8.33 -10.31
C GLY A 121 4.38 8.17 -11.77
N GLY A 122 3.28 7.45 -12.02
CA GLY A 122 2.65 7.36 -13.34
C GLY A 122 2.13 8.70 -13.83
N MET A 123 1.58 9.54 -12.94
CA MET A 123 1.12 10.89 -13.30
C MET A 123 2.27 11.77 -13.82
N LEU A 124 3.47 11.65 -13.21
CA LEU A 124 4.66 12.33 -13.72
C LEU A 124 5.05 11.84 -15.11
N THR A 125 4.95 10.53 -15.36
CA THR A 125 5.18 9.96 -16.68
C THR A 125 4.20 10.51 -17.71
N ASP A 126 2.91 10.61 -17.35
CA ASP A 126 1.87 11.18 -18.21
C ASP A 126 2.09 12.68 -18.51
N GLU A 127 2.62 13.43 -17.56
CA GLU A 127 2.96 14.84 -17.77
C GLU A 127 4.15 14.99 -18.72
N ILE A 128 5.17 14.16 -18.57
CA ILE A 128 6.31 14.09 -19.50
C ILE A 128 5.84 13.77 -20.93
N MET A 129 4.98 12.74 -21.05
CA MET A 129 4.39 12.38 -22.35
C MET A 129 3.68 13.55 -23.01
N ARG A 130 2.87 14.27 -22.25
CA ARG A 130 2.12 15.45 -22.75
C ARG A 130 3.02 16.62 -23.12
N ALA A 131 4.02 16.90 -22.29
CA ALA A 131 4.89 18.06 -22.48
C ALA A 131 5.84 17.89 -23.69
N TYR A 132 6.36 16.67 -23.90
CA TYR A 132 7.37 16.42 -24.91
C TYR A 132 6.87 15.59 -26.12
N GLY A 133 5.61 15.15 -26.11
CA GLY A 133 5.03 14.34 -27.19
C GLY A 133 5.66 12.96 -27.30
N MET A 134 6.14 12.40 -26.19
CA MET A 134 6.84 11.12 -26.13
C MET A 134 5.88 9.94 -25.90
N GLY A 135 6.32 8.74 -26.27
CA GLY A 135 5.65 7.51 -25.89
C GLY A 135 5.91 7.14 -24.42
N PRO A 136 5.11 6.20 -23.83
CA PRO A 136 5.21 5.84 -22.40
C PRO A 136 6.61 5.35 -21.99
N GLU A 137 7.22 4.51 -22.81
CA GLU A 137 8.54 3.94 -22.54
C GLU A 137 9.62 5.01 -22.58
N GLU A 138 9.55 5.92 -23.55
CA GLU A 138 10.49 7.04 -23.70
C GLU A 138 10.38 8.02 -22.53
N ALA A 139 9.15 8.36 -22.12
CA ALA A 139 8.87 9.22 -20.97
C ALA A 139 9.37 8.60 -19.65
N GLU A 140 9.18 7.29 -19.46
CA GLU A 140 9.67 6.59 -18.26
C GLU A 140 11.21 6.53 -18.25
N ASN A 141 11.85 6.35 -19.42
CA ASN A 141 13.29 6.41 -19.55
C ASN A 141 13.82 7.82 -19.27
N LEU A 142 13.15 8.86 -19.77
CA LEU A 142 13.51 10.25 -19.47
C LEU A 142 13.44 10.53 -17.96
N LYS A 143 12.36 10.11 -17.30
CA LYS A 143 12.17 10.27 -15.86
C LYS A 143 13.30 9.64 -15.04
N ARG A 144 13.87 8.54 -15.51
CA ARG A 144 14.99 7.83 -14.85
C ARG A 144 16.36 8.28 -15.32
N SER A 145 16.44 8.97 -16.45
CA SER A 145 17.71 9.47 -16.98
C SER A 145 18.21 10.62 -16.11
N GLY A 146 19.45 10.71 -15.82
CA GLY A 146 20.03 11.87 -15.14
C GLY A 146 20.19 13.12 -16.04
N THR A 147 19.63 13.13 -17.25
CA THR A 147 19.82 14.17 -18.27
C THR A 147 18.50 14.60 -18.91
N PRO A 148 17.56 15.16 -18.13
CA PRO A 148 16.32 15.69 -18.67
C PRO A 148 16.57 17.00 -19.44
N PRO A 149 15.59 17.47 -20.26
CA PRO A 149 15.61 18.81 -20.85
C PRO A 149 15.69 19.93 -19.80
N ASP A 150 16.25 21.08 -20.18
CA ASP A 150 16.52 22.20 -19.25
C ASP A 150 15.27 22.72 -18.51
N ASN A 151 14.10 22.63 -19.14
CA ASN A 151 12.83 23.08 -18.55
C ASN A 151 12.12 22.02 -17.70
N TYR A 152 12.62 20.80 -17.66
CA TYR A 152 11.96 19.68 -16.95
C TYR A 152 11.74 19.95 -15.46
N GLU A 153 12.77 20.44 -14.79
CA GLU A 153 12.71 20.67 -13.35
C GLU A 153 11.67 21.75 -13.00
N THR A 154 11.66 22.84 -13.75
CA THR A 154 10.82 24.01 -13.44
C THR A 154 9.37 23.86 -13.90
N GLU A 155 9.15 23.21 -15.06
CA GLU A 155 7.82 23.15 -15.67
C GLU A 155 7.07 21.86 -15.37
N ILE A 156 7.79 20.79 -14.98
CA ILE A 156 7.16 19.47 -14.76
C ILE A 156 7.42 18.96 -13.36
N LEU A 157 8.69 18.84 -12.93
CA LEU A 157 9.02 18.16 -11.69
C LEU A 157 8.62 18.98 -10.45
N HIS A 158 8.90 20.28 -10.42
CA HIS A 158 8.51 21.12 -9.28
C HIS A 158 6.99 21.19 -9.08
N PRO A 159 6.15 21.45 -10.10
CA PRO A 159 4.71 21.38 -9.96
C PRO A 159 4.20 20.01 -9.48
N PHE A 160 4.80 18.92 -9.97
CA PHE A 160 4.46 17.58 -9.51
C PHE A 160 4.78 17.37 -8.02
N ILE A 161 5.96 17.83 -7.56
CA ILE A 161 6.36 17.74 -6.13
C ILE A 161 5.45 18.61 -5.26
N GLU A 162 5.08 19.81 -5.70
CA GLU A 162 4.15 20.68 -5.00
C GLU A 162 2.77 20.03 -4.84
N ASN A 163 2.25 19.41 -5.91
CA ASN A 163 1.01 18.66 -5.87
C ASN A 163 1.10 17.46 -4.91
N MET A 164 2.21 16.71 -4.97
CA MET A 164 2.45 15.60 -4.05
C MET A 164 2.46 16.07 -2.58
N ALA A 165 3.07 17.20 -2.29
CA ALA A 165 3.11 17.75 -0.94
C ALA A 165 1.74 18.22 -0.43
N GLN A 166 0.81 18.57 -1.33
CA GLN A 166 -0.57 18.92 -0.97
C GLN A 166 -1.44 17.69 -0.72
N GLU A 167 -1.08 16.54 -1.31
CA GLU A 167 -1.80 15.29 -1.14
C GLU A 167 -1.38 14.53 0.14
N VAL A 168 -0.27 14.85 0.76
CA VAL A 168 0.19 14.31 2.04
C VAL A 168 -0.46 15.05 3.21
#